data_0e42e7ddf5e8be463da74ab5c90f0172
#
_entry.id   0e42e7ddf5e8be463da74ab5c90f0172
#
_cell.length_a   1.000
_cell.length_b   1.000
_cell.length_c   1.000
_cell.angle_alpha   90.00
_cell.angle_beta   90.00
_cell.angle_gamma   90.00
#
_symmetry.space_group_name_H-M   'P 1'
#
loop_
_entity.id
_entity.type
_entity.pdbx_description
1 polymer ?
#
loop_
_entity_poly.entity_id
_entity_poly.type
_entity_poly.pdbx_seq_one_letter_code
_entity_poly.pdbx_strand_id
1 'polypeptide(L)'
;MAHPVRPASYMKIDNFYTLTVYEKGSEVIRMYHTLLGEAGFRAGTDLYFQRHDGQAVTCDDFFQAMSDANPGCDIGALKNWYSQAGTPTVICERAYDADAKTYSLTLTQVLPATPDTGGDGAKAAQLIPVKVGLVDVSTGKDLDVSSGIVTVTSAGSTSTCVPCPGDAGSVVLRLNDTAATFTFTGVAAEPVPSVLRGFSAPVRLTMDPPLGADELLFQLAHDSDPFNRWEAAQKMAREIMRRAIEATYTEGQTALAADEVVVEAVTTDAAFGKFVDACRGIFKDAAANTVDRAWVEEALSFPGVGSLVQELKPIDPLAVHTVCKKFTEQFAKACGDEIEACYRTCTTEASKLSTYAVDEDQT
;
A
#
# COMPACT_ATOMS: atom_id res chain seq x y z
N MET A 1 14.29 10.35 -13.41
CA MET A 1 14.37 9.96 -14.83
C MET A 1 13.65 8.63 -14.96
N ALA A 2 12.56 8.55 -15.74
CA ALA A 2 11.81 7.30 -15.90
C ALA A 2 12.55 6.39 -16.87
N HIS A 3 12.85 5.15 -16.49
CA HIS A 3 13.41 4.12 -17.34
C HIS A 3 12.83 2.74 -16.98
N PRO A 4 12.91 1.73 -17.87
CA PRO A 4 12.46 0.37 -17.57
C PRO A 4 13.26 -0.27 -16.41
N VAL A 5 12.69 -1.29 -15.77
CA VAL A 5 13.40 -2.11 -14.76
C VAL A 5 14.62 -2.79 -15.38
N ARG A 6 14.49 -3.23 -16.65
CA ARG A 6 15.60 -3.73 -17.46
C ARG A 6 15.95 -2.71 -18.56
N PRO A 7 16.81 -1.71 -18.28
CA PRO A 7 17.22 -0.73 -19.29
C PRO A 7 18.05 -1.38 -20.39
N ALA A 8 17.84 -0.95 -21.65
CA ALA A 8 18.57 -1.48 -22.79
C ALA A 8 20.02 -1.01 -22.86
N SER A 9 20.34 0.12 -22.23
CA SER A 9 21.68 0.74 -22.24
C SER A 9 21.89 1.62 -21.01
N TYR A 10 23.14 1.87 -20.69
CA TYR A 10 23.59 2.80 -19.65
C TYR A 10 24.87 3.51 -20.08
N MET A 11 25.13 4.70 -19.57
CA MET A 11 26.35 5.47 -19.90
C MET A 11 27.55 5.00 -19.07
N LYS A 12 27.34 4.71 -17.79
CA LYS A 12 28.33 4.15 -16.87
C LYS A 12 27.64 3.08 -16.01
N ILE A 13 28.39 2.08 -15.60
CA ILE A 13 27.86 0.97 -14.80
C ILE A 13 27.26 1.43 -13.48
N ASP A 14 27.78 2.47 -12.85
CA ASP A 14 27.25 3.05 -11.62
C ASP A 14 25.85 3.64 -11.80
N ASN A 15 25.53 4.15 -12.99
CA ASN A 15 24.21 4.67 -13.31
C ASN A 15 23.13 3.58 -13.53
N PHE A 16 23.54 2.31 -13.56
CA PHE A 16 22.64 1.17 -13.66
C PHE A 16 21.94 0.87 -12.34
N TYR A 17 22.59 1.13 -11.22
CA TYR A 17 22.10 0.84 -9.87
C TYR A 17 21.14 1.94 -9.38
N THR A 18 19.93 1.95 -9.92
CA THR A 18 18.90 2.95 -9.62
C THR A 18 17.80 2.38 -8.72
N LEU A 19 17.01 3.26 -8.10
CA LEU A 19 15.80 2.86 -7.37
C LEU A 19 14.82 2.07 -8.27
N THR A 20 14.76 2.38 -9.57
CA THR A 20 13.92 1.62 -10.50
C THR A 20 14.40 0.18 -10.65
N VAL A 21 15.71 -0.05 -10.77
CA VAL A 21 16.25 -1.41 -10.92
C VAL A 21 16.08 -2.20 -9.63
N TYR A 22 16.39 -1.61 -8.48
CA TYR A 22 16.32 -2.30 -7.18
C TYR A 22 14.90 -2.33 -6.61
N GLU A 23 14.33 -1.19 -6.29
CA GLU A 23 13.07 -1.13 -5.55
C GLU A 23 11.88 -1.56 -6.42
N LYS A 24 11.73 -0.99 -7.62
CA LYS A 24 10.67 -1.44 -8.53
C LYS A 24 10.93 -2.87 -9.01
N GLY A 25 12.19 -3.27 -9.21
CA GLY A 25 12.56 -4.64 -9.56
C GLY A 25 12.16 -5.65 -8.49
N SER A 26 12.41 -5.37 -7.22
CA SER A 26 11.98 -6.24 -6.11
C SER A 26 10.46 -6.35 -6.03
N GLU A 27 9.73 -5.26 -6.28
CA GLU A 27 8.27 -5.27 -6.32
C GLU A 27 7.73 -6.10 -7.51
N VAL A 28 8.41 -6.08 -8.65
CA VAL A 28 8.07 -6.99 -9.77
C VAL A 28 8.23 -8.46 -9.36
N ILE A 29 9.31 -8.81 -8.65
CA ILE A 29 9.49 -10.17 -8.11
C ILE A 29 8.42 -10.51 -7.07
N ARG A 30 8.03 -9.56 -6.23
CA ARG A 30 6.96 -9.77 -5.25
C ARG A 30 5.59 -10.01 -5.90
N MET A 31 5.33 -9.42 -7.08
CA MET A 31 4.13 -9.75 -7.86
C MET A 31 4.09 -11.21 -8.31
N TYR A 32 5.23 -11.84 -8.66
CA TYR A 32 5.25 -13.29 -8.91
C TYR A 32 4.78 -14.06 -7.67
N HIS A 33 5.28 -13.70 -6.49
CA HIS A 33 4.85 -14.33 -5.24
C HIS A 33 3.34 -14.16 -5.00
N THR A 34 2.80 -12.97 -5.23
CA THR A 34 1.37 -12.69 -5.08
C THR A 34 0.51 -13.52 -6.05
N LEU A 35 0.95 -13.69 -7.30
CA LEU A 35 0.20 -14.39 -8.34
C LEU A 35 0.31 -15.92 -8.24
N LEU A 36 1.48 -16.43 -7.86
CA LEU A 36 1.78 -17.86 -7.80
C LEU A 36 1.50 -18.47 -6.41
N GLY A 37 1.39 -17.62 -5.40
CA GLY A 37 1.37 -18.03 -4.00
C GLY A 37 2.74 -18.55 -3.53
N GLU A 38 2.87 -18.78 -2.23
CA GLU A 38 4.13 -19.21 -1.61
C GLU A 38 4.69 -20.50 -2.23
N ALA A 39 3.86 -21.53 -2.36
CA ALA A 39 4.28 -22.82 -2.90
C ALA A 39 4.70 -22.74 -4.38
N GLY A 40 3.96 -22.00 -5.20
CA GLY A 40 4.27 -21.82 -6.62
C GLY A 40 5.51 -20.98 -6.85
N PHE A 41 5.69 -19.92 -6.06
CA PHE A 41 6.89 -19.10 -6.09
C PHE A 41 8.13 -19.90 -5.65
N ARG A 42 8.00 -20.69 -4.57
CA ARG A 42 9.08 -21.58 -4.10
C ARG A 42 9.47 -22.61 -5.17
N ALA A 43 8.50 -23.29 -5.80
CA ALA A 43 8.77 -24.24 -6.86
C ALA A 43 9.48 -23.58 -8.06
N GLY A 44 9.06 -22.37 -8.46
CA GLY A 44 9.74 -21.60 -9.51
C GLY A 44 11.17 -21.23 -9.15
N THR A 45 11.40 -20.82 -7.91
CA THR A 45 12.74 -20.47 -7.40
C THR A 45 13.66 -21.69 -7.36
N ASP A 46 13.17 -22.82 -6.87
CA ASP A 46 13.95 -24.08 -6.84
C ASP A 46 14.33 -24.52 -8.26
N LEU A 47 13.39 -24.43 -9.21
CA LEU A 47 13.66 -24.77 -10.62
C LEU A 47 14.68 -23.81 -11.24
N TYR A 48 14.60 -22.50 -10.92
CA TYR A 48 15.57 -21.51 -11.38
C TYR A 48 16.98 -21.85 -10.92
N PHE A 49 17.18 -22.13 -9.63
CA PHE A 49 18.49 -22.51 -9.12
C PHE A 49 18.96 -23.88 -9.64
N GLN A 50 18.05 -24.84 -9.78
CA GLN A 50 18.41 -26.14 -10.38
C GLN A 50 18.97 -26.01 -11.80
N ARG A 51 18.42 -25.09 -12.61
CA ARG A 51 18.83 -24.87 -13.99
C ARG A 51 20.07 -24.01 -14.14
N HIS A 52 20.21 -23.01 -13.26
CA HIS A 52 21.06 -21.84 -13.53
C HIS A 52 22.05 -21.48 -12.42
N ASP A 53 22.19 -22.32 -11.38
CA ASP A 53 23.15 -22.05 -10.31
C ASP A 53 24.57 -21.92 -10.87
N GLY A 54 25.28 -20.87 -10.46
CA GLY A 54 26.63 -20.54 -10.93
C GLY A 54 26.72 -20.03 -12.38
N GLN A 55 25.59 -19.76 -13.06
CA GLN A 55 25.57 -19.24 -14.43
C GLN A 55 25.21 -17.77 -14.50
N ALA A 56 25.66 -17.07 -15.55
CA ALA A 56 25.23 -15.71 -15.87
C ALA A 56 23.96 -15.81 -16.77
N VAL A 57 22.81 -15.46 -16.22
CA VAL A 57 21.50 -15.61 -16.87
C VAL A 57 20.73 -14.28 -16.95
N THR A 58 19.62 -14.28 -17.65
CA THR A 58 18.78 -13.11 -17.90
C THR A 58 17.48 -13.14 -17.09
N CYS A 59 16.74 -12.02 -17.08
CA CYS A 59 15.39 -11.98 -16.52
C CYS A 59 14.42 -12.97 -17.24
N ASP A 60 14.66 -13.26 -18.53
CA ASP A 60 13.83 -14.19 -19.27
C ASP A 60 14.03 -15.65 -18.80
N ASP A 61 15.24 -16.03 -18.36
CA ASP A 61 15.52 -17.34 -17.77
C ASP A 61 14.81 -17.50 -16.42
N PHE A 62 14.82 -16.45 -15.59
CA PHE A 62 14.06 -16.43 -14.36
C PHE A 62 12.55 -16.55 -14.63
N PHE A 63 12.03 -15.73 -15.55
CA PHE A 63 10.62 -15.78 -15.95
C PHE A 63 10.22 -17.20 -16.42
N GLN A 64 11.07 -17.82 -17.26
CA GLN A 64 10.78 -19.15 -17.81
C GLN A 64 10.73 -20.22 -16.71
N ALA A 65 11.63 -20.16 -15.73
CA ALA A 65 11.59 -21.10 -14.61
C ALA A 65 10.31 -20.93 -13.76
N MET A 66 9.89 -19.67 -13.49
CA MET A 66 8.64 -19.40 -12.78
C MET A 66 7.42 -19.91 -13.55
N SER A 67 7.37 -19.71 -14.87
CA SER A 67 6.29 -20.16 -15.74
C SER A 67 6.22 -21.69 -15.84
N ASP A 68 7.36 -22.35 -16.05
CA ASP A 68 7.42 -23.81 -16.22
C ASP A 68 7.03 -24.55 -14.94
N ALA A 69 7.39 -24.01 -13.78
CA ALA A 69 7.00 -24.59 -12.49
C ALA A 69 5.52 -24.39 -12.17
N ASN A 70 4.82 -23.48 -12.88
CA ASN A 70 3.43 -23.11 -12.61
C ASN A 70 2.58 -23.10 -13.89
N PRO A 71 2.44 -24.22 -14.60
CA PRO A 71 1.78 -24.26 -15.92
C PRO A 71 0.30 -23.89 -15.90
N GLY A 72 -0.34 -23.89 -14.72
CA GLY A 72 -1.74 -23.47 -14.53
C GLY A 72 -1.93 -21.97 -14.35
N CYS A 73 -0.85 -21.16 -14.26
CA CYS A 73 -0.91 -19.74 -14.01
C CYS A 73 -0.26 -18.96 -15.16
N ASP A 74 -1.05 -18.27 -15.97
CA ASP A 74 -0.51 -17.40 -17.02
C ASP A 74 0.06 -16.12 -16.39
N ILE A 75 1.37 -15.96 -16.46
CA ILE A 75 2.12 -14.78 -15.98
C ILE A 75 2.79 -14.02 -17.13
N GLY A 76 2.44 -14.33 -18.40
CA GLY A 76 3.10 -13.80 -19.59
C GLY A 76 3.22 -12.28 -19.63
N ALA A 77 2.15 -11.58 -19.25
CA ALA A 77 2.12 -10.12 -19.28
C ALA A 77 2.97 -9.45 -18.18
N LEU A 78 3.53 -10.20 -17.20
CA LEU A 78 4.55 -9.65 -16.28
C LEU A 78 5.80 -9.21 -17.01
N LYS A 79 6.11 -9.74 -18.19
CA LYS A 79 7.25 -9.29 -19.00
C LYS A 79 7.19 -7.80 -19.35
N ASN A 80 5.99 -7.24 -19.45
CA ASN A 80 5.81 -5.81 -19.73
C ASN A 80 6.39 -4.92 -18.62
N TRP A 81 6.47 -5.39 -17.37
CA TRP A 81 7.06 -4.65 -16.25
C TRP A 81 8.56 -4.46 -16.38
N TYR A 82 9.26 -5.37 -17.07
CA TYR A 82 10.70 -5.26 -17.30
C TYR A 82 11.04 -4.27 -18.41
N SER A 83 10.16 -4.11 -19.40
CA SER A 83 10.44 -3.35 -20.62
C SER A 83 9.77 -1.97 -20.70
N GLN A 84 8.69 -1.75 -19.95
CA GLN A 84 7.94 -0.49 -19.97
C GLN A 84 8.30 0.37 -18.76
N ALA A 85 8.74 1.61 -19.02
CA ALA A 85 9.04 2.61 -17.99
C ALA A 85 7.77 3.23 -17.37
N GLY A 86 7.94 3.91 -16.24
CA GLY A 86 6.88 4.65 -15.54
C GLY A 86 6.09 3.79 -14.56
N THR A 87 5.34 4.45 -13.69
CA THR A 87 4.50 3.81 -12.67
C THR A 87 3.04 3.90 -13.11
N PRO A 88 2.35 2.77 -13.29
CA PRO A 88 0.92 2.76 -13.61
C PRO A 88 0.09 3.43 -12.54
N THR A 89 -1.01 4.06 -12.93
CA THR A 89 -2.08 4.45 -12.02
C THR A 89 -3.23 3.46 -12.22
N VAL A 90 -3.75 2.90 -11.13
CA VAL A 90 -4.98 2.12 -11.13
C VAL A 90 -6.08 2.99 -10.55
N ILE A 91 -7.07 3.31 -11.36
CA ILE A 91 -8.29 3.97 -10.93
C ILE A 91 -9.28 2.87 -10.55
N CYS A 92 -9.82 2.95 -9.34
CA CYS A 92 -10.77 1.99 -8.78
C CYS A 92 -12.11 2.69 -8.54
N GLU A 93 -13.06 2.47 -9.44
CA GLU A 93 -14.46 2.88 -9.27
C GLU A 93 -15.20 1.80 -8.47
N ARG A 94 -16.09 2.23 -7.59
CA ARG A 94 -16.84 1.33 -6.72
C ARG A 94 -18.34 1.58 -6.79
N ALA A 95 -19.14 0.51 -6.72
CA ALA A 95 -20.59 0.60 -6.68
C ALA A 95 -21.18 -0.52 -5.83
N TYR A 96 -22.19 -0.20 -5.04
CA TYR A 96 -22.99 -1.13 -4.25
C TYR A 96 -24.45 -1.12 -4.70
N ASP A 97 -24.98 -2.32 -4.95
CA ASP A 97 -26.41 -2.54 -5.24
C ASP A 97 -27.02 -3.35 -4.08
N ALA A 98 -27.84 -2.68 -3.28
CA ALA A 98 -28.46 -3.28 -2.10
C ALA A 98 -29.54 -4.32 -2.46
N ASP A 99 -30.25 -4.13 -3.58
CA ASP A 99 -31.30 -5.04 -4.04
C ASP A 99 -30.70 -6.32 -4.60
N ALA A 100 -29.66 -6.19 -5.41
CA ALA A 100 -28.92 -7.33 -5.96
C ALA A 100 -27.92 -7.94 -4.96
N LYS A 101 -27.61 -7.27 -3.85
CA LYS A 101 -26.56 -7.63 -2.90
C LYS A 101 -25.20 -7.81 -3.57
N THR A 102 -24.84 -6.89 -4.43
CA THR A 102 -23.58 -6.92 -5.17
C THR A 102 -22.73 -5.70 -4.86
N TYR A 103 -21.44 -5.91 -4.76
CA TYR A 103 -20.44 -4.85 -4.70
C TYR A 103 -19.49 -4.99 -5.88
N SER A 104 -19.29 -3.91 -6.64
CA SER A 104 -18.46 -3.94 -7.84
C SER A 104 -17.28 -3.00 -7.72
N LEU A 105 -16.11 -3.47 -8.17
CA LEU A 105 -14.89 -2.69 -8.36
C LEU A 105 -14.54 -2.70 -9.84
N THR A 106 -14.57 -1.54 -10.48
CA THR A 106 -14.05 -1.36 -11.83
C THR A 106 -12.66 -0.79 -11.75
N LEU A 107 -11.67 -1.57 -12.17
CA LEU A 107 -10.27 -1.21 -12.18
C LEU A 107 -9.86 -0.79 -13.58
N THR A 108 -9.30 0.43 -13.71
CA THR A 108 -8.74 0.95 -14.98
C THR A 108 -7.28 1.27 -14.78
N GLN A 109 -6.38 0.68 -15.60
CA GLN A 109 -4.97 1.01 -15.57
C GLN A 109 -4.64 2.12 -16.57
N VAL A 110 -3.93 3.14 -16.08
CA VAL A 110 -3.43 4.27 -16.87
C VAL A 110 -1.91 4.23 -16.85
N LEU A 111 -1.31 4.00 -18.02
CA LEU A 111 0.13 3.93 -18.18
C LEU A 111 0.67 5.30 -18.61
N PRO A 112 1.61 5.92 -17.87
CA PRO A 112 2.11 7.24 -18.20
C PRO A 112 2.95 7.20 -19.48
N ALA A 113 2.85 8.25 -20.29
CA ALA A 113 3.79 8.47 -21.39
C ALA A 113 5.21 8.69 -20.83
N THR A 114 6.19 8.08 -21.45
CA THR A 114 7.60 8.17 -21.05
C THR A 114 8.51 8.29 -22.28
N PRO A 115 9.72 8.86 -22.15
CA PRO A 115 10.60 9.12 -23.30
C PRO A 115 10.99 7.88 -24.10
N ASP A 116 11.04 6.71 -23.47
CA ASP A 116 11.38 5.42 -24.11
C ASP A 116 10.35 4.94 -25.12
N THR A 117 9.11 5.43 -25.06
CA THR A 117 8.04 5.10 -26.02
C THR A 117 7.90 6.12 -27.17
N GLY A 118 8.84 7.06 -27.31
CA GLY A 118 8.82 8.07 -28.39
C GLY A 118 7.66 9.07 -28.32
N GLY A 119 7.06 9.24 -27.14
CA GLY A 119 6.01 10.24 -26.89
C GLY A 119 4.59 9.79 -27.25
N ASP A 120 4.41 9.02 -28.32
CA ASP A 120 3.10 8.58 -28.83
C ASP A 120 2.93 7.04 -28.79
N GLY A 121 3.93 6.31 -28.30
CA GLY A 121 3.94 4.86 -28.25
C GLY A 121 2.93 4.33 -27.23
N ALA A 122 1.88 3.66 -27.69
CA ALA A 122 0.95 2.96 -26.84
C ALA A 122 1.67 1.83 -26.09
N LYS A 123 1.62 1.86 -24.76
CA LYS A 123 2.11 0.77 -23.90
C LYS A 123 1.09 -0.34 -23.86
N ALA A 124 1.58 -1.58 -23.87
CA ALA A 124 0.71 -2.73 -23.63
C ALA A 124 0.22 -2.74 -22.18
N ALA A 125 -1.00 -3.20 -21.95
CA ALA A 125 -1.52 -3.38 -20.61
C ALA A 125 -0.58 -4.29 -19.79
N GLN A 126 -0.44 -3.99 -18.52
CA GLN A 126 0.38 -4.75 -17.59
C GLN A 126 -0.52 -5.70 -16.80
N LEU A 127 -0.02 -6.87 -16.45
CA LEU A 127 -0.65 -7.72 -15.46
C LEU A 127 -0.41 -7.12 -14.08
N ILE A 128 -1.47 -6.61 -13.45
CA ILE A 128 -1.43 -5.98 -12.14
C ILE A 128 -2.23 -6.85 -11.15
N PRO A 129 -1.57 -7.51 -10.19
CA PRO A 129 -2.26 -8.22 -9.13
C PRO A 129 -2.75 -7.22 -8.06
N VAL A 130 -4.04 -6.99 -7.99
CA VAL A 130 -4.66 -6.14 -6.99
C VAL A 130 -5.28 -7.03 -5.92
N LYS A 131 -4.61 -7.18 -4.77
CA LYS A 131 -5.16 -7.94 -3.65
C LYS A 131 -6.21 -7.09 -2.93
N VAL A 132 -7.41 -7.65 -2.74
CA VAL A 132 -8.58 -6.94 -2.22
C VAL A 132 -9.26 -7.74 -1.12
N GLY A 133 -9.72 -7.04 -0.09
CA GLY A 133 -10.70 -7.52 0.90
C GLY A 133 -11.86 -6.55 0.99
N LEU A 134 -12.97 -6.99 1.54
CA LEU A 134 -14.13 -6.17 1.84
C LEU A 134 -14.40 -6.26 3.34
N VAL A 135 -14.37 -5.13 4.05
CA VAL A 135 -14.56 -5.10 5.50
C VAL A 135 -16.01 -4.74 5.83
N ASP A 136 -16.70 -5.63 6.53
CA ASP A 136 -18.07 -5.43 6.98
C ASP A 136 -18.12 -4.34 8.05
N VAL A 137 -18.88 -3.29 7.78
CA VAL A 137 -19.01 -2.12 8.66
C VAL A 137 -19.65 -2.47 10.00
N SER A 138 -20.52 -3.49 10.04
CA SER A 138 -21.24 -3.87 11.26
C SER A 138 -20.39 -4.68 12.24
N THR A 139 -19.45 -5.46 11.71
CA THR A 139 -18.61 -6.38 12.50
C THR A 139 -17.17 -5.94 12.63
N GLY A 140 -16.69 -5.05 11.74
CA GLY A 140 -15.27 -4.70 11.64
C GLY A 140 -14.38 -5.86 11.16
N LYS A 141 -14.95 -6.86 10.48
CA LYS A 141 -14.23 -8.04 10.00
C LYS A 141 -14.33 -8.17 8.49
N ASP A 142 -13.34 -8.84 7.91
CA ASP A 142 -13.39 -9.17 6.50
C ASP A 142 -14.59 -10.07 6.17
N LEU A 143 -15.20 -9.83 5.03
CA LEU A 143 -16.13 -10.78 4.42
C LEU A 143 -15.33 -11.99 3.92
N ASP A 144 -15.83 -13.19 4.21
CA ASP A 144 -15.21 -14.43 3.75
C ASP A 144 -15.55 -14.66 2.27
N VAL A 145 -14.57 -14.42 1.41
CA VAL A 145 -14.66 -14.64 -0.05
C VAL A 145 -14.31 -16.08 -0.45
N SER A 146 -13.84 -16.91 0.51
CA SER A 146 -13.48 -18.32 0.28
C SER A 146 -14.62 -19.30 0.55
N SER A 147 -15.60 -18.92 1.37
CA SER A 147 -16.72 -19.80 1.78
C SER A 147 -17.75 -20.09 0.69
N GLY A 148 -17.69 -19.35 -0.45
CA GLY A 148 -18.72 -19.39 -1.48
C GLY A 148 -20.01 -18.61 -1.15
N ILE A 149 -20.10 -17.98 0.02
CA ILE A 149 -21.19 -17.05 0.40
C ILE A 149 -21.01 -15.74 -0.37
N VAL A 150 -19.77 -15.20 -0.39
CA VAL A 150 -19.39 -14.12 -1.26
C VAL A 150 -18.58 -14.69 -2.42
N THR A 151 -19.02 -14.48 -3.64
CA THR A 151 -18.34 -14.96 -4.84
C THR A 151 -17.92 -13.79 -5.69
N VAL A 152 -16.78 -13.92 -6.37
CA VAL A 152 -16.21 -12.86 -7.20
C VAL A 152 -16.18 -13.34 -8.65
N THR A 153 -16.69 -12.51 -9.55
CA THR A 153 -16.62 -12.71 -11.00
C THR A 153 -15.94 -11.53 -11.67
N SER A 154 -15.34 -11.74 -12.82
CA SER A 154 -14.74 -10.66 -13.60
C SER A 154 -15.45 -10.49 -14.94
N ALA A 155 -15.62 -9.24 -15.36
CA ALA A 155 -16.04 -8.87 -16.69
C ALA A 155 -14.87 -8.14 -17.38
N GLY A 156 -14.09 -8.88 -18.13
CA GLY A 156 -12.94 -8.47 -18.90
C GLY A 156 -12.53 -9.61 -19.82
N SER A 157 -11.75 -9.35 -20.85
CA SER A 157 -11.39 -10.40 -21.82
C SER A 157 -10.34 -11.35 -21.27
N THR A 158 -9.39 -10.86 -20.49
CA THR A 158 -8.25 -11.61 -19.95
C THR A 158 -8.06 -11.46 -18.45
N SER A 159 -8.79 -10.53 -17.81
CA SER A 159 -8.74 -10.30 -16.37
C SER A 159 -9.50 -11.38 -15.61
N THR A 160 -8.96 -11.86 -14.52
CA THR A 160 -9.51 -12.95 -13.69
C THR A 160 -9.37 -12.65 -12.21
N CYS A 161 -9.94 -13.48 -11.35
CA CYS A 161 -9.73 -13.42 -9.91
C CYS A 161 -9.24 -14.77 -9.39
N VAL A 162 -8.37 -14.73 -8.36
CA VAL A 162 -7.77 -15.91 -7.76
C VAL A 162 -7.87 -15.81 -6.24
N PRO A 163 -8.41 -16.83 -5.55
CA PRO A 163 -8.42 -16.86 -4.09
C PRO A 163 -7.00 -16.80 -3.51
N CYS A 164 -6.85 -16.20 -2.34
CA CYS A 164 -5.61 -16.20 -1.58
C CYS A 164 -5.55 -17.44 -0.69
N PRO A 165 -4.68 -18.43 -0.92
CA PRO A 165 -4.58 -19.59 -0.05
C PRO A 165 -4.23 -19.17 1.39
N GLY A 166 -5.02 -19.64 2.36
CA GLY A 166 -4.81 -19.32 3.77
C GLY A 166 -5.31 -17.95 4.23
N ASP A 167 -5.90 -17.16 3.33
CA ASP A 167 -6.48 -15.85 3.63
C ASP A 167 -7.92 -15.78 3.05
N ALA A 168 -8.89 -16.18 3.85
CA ALA A 168 -10.29 -16.24 3.45
C ALA A 168 -10.92 -14.86 3.21
N GLY A 169 -10.34 -13.82 3.78
CA GLY A 169 -10.81 -12.43 3.65
C GLY A 169 -10.27 -11.69 2.43
N SER A 170 -9.39 -12.32 1.64
CA SER A 170 -8.76 -11.67 0.49
C SER A 170 -8.87 -12.46 -0.81
N VAL A 171 -8.90 -11.72 -1.92
CA VAL A 171 -8.83 -12.24 -3.28
C VAL A 171 -7.84 -11.42 -4.09
N VAL A 172 -7.10 -12.05 -5.01
CA VAL A 172 -6.25 -11.34 -5.97
C VAL A 172 -7.05 -11.12 -7.26
N LEU A 173 -7.34 -9.87 -7.55
CA LEU A 173 -7.91 -9.42 -8.83
C LEU A 173 -6.76 -9.25 -9.82
N ARG A 174 -6.74 -10.05 -10.87
CA ARG A 174 -5.70 -10.02 -11.90
C ARG A 174 -6.14 -9.09 -13.02
N LEU A 175 -5.78 -7.82 -12.92
CA LEU A 175 -6.06 -6.85 -13.96
C LEU A 175 -5.04 -7.01 -15.09
N ASN A 176 -5.48 -7.62 -16.21
CA ASN A 176 -4.66 -7.87 -17.39
C ASN A 176 -5.17 -7.10 -18.64
N ASP A 177 -6.36 -6.54 -18.55
CA ASP A 177 -6.96 -5.65 -19.55
C ASP A 177 -6.70 -4.19 -19.17
N THR A 178 -6.93 -3.25 -20.08
CA THR A 178 -6.89 -1.80 -19.76
C THR A 178 -7.91 -1.44 -18.68
N ALA A 179 -9.07 -2.10 -18.68
CA ALA A 179 -10.07 -2.01 -17.64
C ALA A 179 -10.80 -3.33 -17.46
N ALA A 180 -11.21 -3.63 -16.23
CA ALA A 180 -12.05 -4.77 -15.90
C ALA A 180 -12.93 -4.48 -14.68
N THR A 181 -14.15 -5.02 -14.66
CA THR A 181 -15.05 -4.94 -13.52
C THR A 181 -15.06 -6.28 -12.79
N PHE A 182 -14.90 -6.23 -11.47
CA PHE A 182 -14.95 -7.38 -10.57
C PHE A 182 -16.17 -7.23 -9.67
N THR A 183 -17.09 -8.17 -9.74
CA THR A 183 -18.36 -8.13 -9.00
C THR A 183 -18.37 -9.19 -7.91
N PHE A 184 -18.54 -8.72 -6.68
CA PHE A 184 -18.72 -9.53 -5.48
C PHE A 184 -20.23 -9.71 -5.27
N THR A 185 -20.72 -10.93 -5.23
CA THR A 185 -22.15 -11.26 -4.97
C THR A 185 -22.32 -11.82 -3.56
N GLY A 186 -23.50 -11.66 -2.97
CA GLY A 186 -23.78 -12.08 -1.61
C GLY A 186 -23.36 -11.05 -0.55
N VAL A 187 -23.08 -9.82 -0.95
CA VAL A 187 -22.70 -8.72 -0.05
C VAL A 187 -23.95 -8.09 0.55
N ALA A 188 -24.24 -8.39 1.82
CA ALA A 188 -25.50 -8.05 2.45
C ALA A 188 -25.65 -6.55 2.79
N ALA A 189 -24.54 -5.86 3.03
CA ALA A 189 -24.47 -4.42 3.31
C ALA A 189 -23.25 -3.83 2.63
N GLU A 190 -23.28 -2.52 2.36
CA GLU A 190 -22.15 -1.83 1.73
C GLU A 190 -20.90 -1.93 2.61
N PRO A 191 -19.82 -2.57 2.13
CA PRO A 191 -18.58 -2.74 2.89
C PRO A 191 -17.63 -1.57 2.68
N VAL A 192 -16.63 -1.44 3.53
CA VAL A 192 -15.45 -0.62 3.23
C VAL A 192 -14.45 -1.46 2.44
N PRO A 193 -14.08 -1.07 1.21
CA PRO A 193 -13.14 -1.83 0.40
C PRO A 193 -11.69 -1.61 0.87
N SER A 194 -10.95 -2.70 1.02
CA SER A 194 -9.52 -2.72 1.31
C SER A 194 -8.78 -3.15 0.03
N VAL A 195 -8.32 -2.17 -0.75
CA VAL A 195 -7.76 -2.38 -2.10
C VAL A 195 -6.24 -2.26 -2.05
N LEU A 196 -5.54 -3.08 -2.84
CA LEU A 196 -4.08 -3.14 -2.91
C LEU A 196 -3.43 -3.62 -1.59
N ARG A 197 -4.05 -4.57 -0.90
CA ARG A 197 -3.57 -5.17 0.35
C ARG A 197 -2.11 -5.62 0.24
N GLY A 198 -1.33 -5.33 1.28
CA GLY A 198 0.11 -5.61 1.32
C GLY A 198 0.90 -4.92 0.20
N PHE A 199 0.40 -3.85 -0.40
CA PHE A 199 1.00 -3.20 -1.58
C PHE A 199 1.27 -4.22 -2.69
N SER A 200 0.26 -5.00 -3.07
CA SER A 200 0.38 -6.17 -3.95
C SER A 200 0.93 -5.88 -5.36
N ALA A 201 1.01 -4.61 -5.78
CA ALA A 201 1.67 -4.17 -7.01
C ALA A 201 2.21 -2.74 -6.87
N PRO A 202 3.34 -2.39 -7.54
CA PRO A 202 3.94 -1.06 -7.50
C PRO A 202 3.19 -0.08 -8.41
N VAL A 203 1.98 0.28 -8.01
CA VAL A 203 1.08 1.18 -8.73
C VAL A 203 0.63 2.34 -7.85
N ARG A 204 0.14 3.41 -8.46
CA ARG A 204 -0.61 4.45 -7.76
C ARG A 204 -2.08 4.07 -7.77
N LEU A 205 -2.67 3.91 -6.59
CA LEU A 205 -4.10 3.64 -6.47
C LEU A 205 -4.87 4.94 -6.29
N THR A 206 -5.89 5.14 -7.11
CA THR A 206 -6.86 6.23 -6.99
C THR A 206 -8.25 5.63 -6.84
N MET A 207 -8.89 5.88 -5.72
CA MET A 207 -10.30 5.49 -5.50
C MET A 207 -11.22 6.58 -6.09
N ASP A 208 -12.26 6.17 -6.80
CA ASP A 208 -13.29 7.06 -7.35
C ASP A 208 -14.71 6.54 -7.02
N PRO A 209 -15.49 7.23 -6.19
CA PRO A 209 -15.08 8.39 -5.38
C PRO A 209 -14.01 8.03 -4.34
N PRO A 210 -13.19 9.02 -3.90
CA PRO A 210 -12.19 8.78 -2.85
C PRO A 210 -12.86 8.30 -1.56
N LEU A 211 -12.10 7.54 -0.75
CA LEU A 211 -12.57 7.15 0.58
C LEU A 211 -12.77 8.39 1.46
N GLY A 212 -13.93 8.48 2.09
CA GLY A 212 -14.22 9.54 3.04
C GLY A 212 -13.43 9.39 4.35
N ALA A 213 -13.42 10.45 5.16
CA ALA A 213 -12.70 10.45 6.43
C ALA A 213 -13.18 9.32 7.37
N ASP A 214 -14.49 9.07 7.45
CA ASP A 214 -15.02 8.02 8.30
C ASP A 214 -14.65 6.61 7.78
N GLU A 215 -14.56 6.41 6.46
CA GLU A 215 -14.08 5.14 5.87
C GLU A 215 -12.58 4.92 6.12
N LEU A 216 -11.75 5.97 6.01
CA LEU A 216 -10.32 5.87 6.33
C LEU A 216 -10.09 5.57 7.82
N LEU A 217 -10.85 6.22 8.71
CA LEU A 217 -10.79 5.93 10.15
C LEU A 217 -11.25 4.50 10.46
N PHE A 218 -12.26 4.02 9.74
CA PHE A 218 -12.72 2.64 9.85
C PHE A 218 -11.66 1.65 9.38
N GLN A 219 -11.00 1.90 8.23
CA GLN A 219 -9.88 1.08 7.78
C GLN A 219 -8.74 1.06 8.79
N LEU A 220 -8.34 2.23 9.32
CA LEU A 220 -7.30 2.33 10.34
C LEU A 220 -7.59 1.45 11.57
N ALA A 221 -8.84 1.42 12.00
CA ALA A 221 -9.26 0.67 13.18
C ALA A 221 -9.45 -0.83 12.91
N HIS A 222 -9.96 -1.21 11.75
CA HIS A 222 -10.56 -2.54 11.54
C HIS A 222 -9.98 -3.34 10.36
N ASP A 223 -9.25 -2.73 9.43
CA ASP A 223 -8.67 -3.49 8.32
C ASP A 223 -7.71 -4.56 8.84
N SER A 224 -7.82 -5.77 8.35
CA SER A 224 -6.93 -6.87 8.73
C SER A 224 -5.55 -6.73 8.06
N ASP A 225 -5.46 -5.95 6.98
CA ASP A 225 -4.19 -5.71 6.27
C ASP A 225 -3.39 -4.58 6.92
N PRO A 226 -2.19 -4.86 7.45
CA PRO A 226 -1.38 -3.87 8.16
C PRO A 226 -0.89 -2.73 7.25
N PHE A 227 -0.69 -3.00 5.94
CA PHE A 227 -0.30 -1.96 4.99
C PHE A 227 -1.45 -0.96 4.78
N ASN A 228 -2.67 -1.44 4.56
CA ASN A 228 -3.82 -0.56 4.34
C ASN A 228 -4.20 0.23 5.62
N ARG A 229 -4.01 -0.36 6.81
CA ARG A 229 -4.13 0.40 8.07
C ARG A 229 -3.11 1.55 8.14
N TRP A 230 -1.84 1.27 7.82
CA TRP A 230 -0.80 2.28 7.74
C TRP A 230 -1.14 3.36 6.71
N GLU A 231 -1.53 2.96 5.50
CA GLU A 231 -1.88 3.90 4.41
C GLU A 231 -3.08 4.79 4.78
N ALA A 232 -4.08 4.25 5.48
CA ALA A 232 -5.21 5.02 5.99
C ALA A 232 -4.77 6.06 7.02
N ALA A 233 -3.86 5.71 7.95
CA ALA A 233 -3.26 6.65 8.90
C ALA A 233 -2.50 7.78 8.18
N GLN A 234 -1.67 7.41 7.17
CA GLN A 234 -0.92 8.37 6.37
C GLN A 234 -1.82 9.35 5.61
N LYS A 235 -2.90 8.84 4.98
CA LYS A 235 -3.88 9.66 4.27
C LYS A 235 -4.61 10.62 5.21
N MET A 236 -5.05 10.14 6.36
CA MET A 236 -5.73 10.98 7.36
C MET A 236 -4.81 12.08 7.91
N ALA A 237 -3.61 11.72 8.34
CA ALA A 237 -2.64 12.70 8.85
C ALA A 237 -2.29 13.76 7.81
N ARG A 238 -2.05 13.33 6.57
CA ARG A 238 -1.74 14.20 5.43
C ARG A 238 -2.85 15.19 5.12
N GLU A 239 -4.09 14.72 5.15
CA GLU A 239 -5.26 15.56 4.86
C GLU A 239 -5.50 16.60 5.97
N ILE A 240 -5.31 16.23 7.24
CA ILE A 240 -5.39 17.18 8.37
C ILE A 240 -4.26 18.22 8.26
N MET A 241 -3.03 17.78 8.00
CA MET A 241 -1.89 18.69 7.84
C MET A 241 -2.09 19.62 6.62
N ARG A 242 -2.60 19.12 5.49
CA ARG A 242 -2.90 19.93 4.30
C ARG A 242 -3.90 21.03 4.61
N ARG A 243 -5.01 20.71 5.28
CA ARG A 243 -6.00 21.72 5.70
C ARG A 243 -5.41 22.74 6.68
N ALA A 244 -4.56 22.31 7.60
CA ALA A 244 -3.87 23.20 8.52
C ALA A 244 -2.92 24.15 7.76
N ILE A 245 -2.18 23.65 6.77
CA ILE A 245 -1.33 24.48 5.91
C ILE A 245 -2.18 25.51 5.15
N GLU A 246 -3.27 25.09 4.53
CA GLU A 246 -4.18 25.97 3.79
C GLU A 246 -4.83 27.06 4.68
N ALA A 247 -5.22 26.69 5.90
CA ALA A 247 -5.80 27.61 6.86
C ALA A 247 -4.79 28.66 7.38
N THR A 248 -3.51 28.31 7.41
CA THR A 248 -2.44 29.20 7.91
C THR A 248 -1.70 29.94 6.81
N TYR A 249 -1.88 29.54 5.54
CA TYR A 249 -1.28 30.18 4.39
C TYR A 249 -2.09 31.42 3.98
N THR A 250 -1.43 32.57 3.91
CA THR A 250 -1.98 33.80 3.33
C THR A 250 -1.06 34.25 2.20
N GLU A 251 -1.61 34.32 0.99
CA GLU A 251 -0.85 34.75 -0.19
C GLU A 251 -0.23 36.14 0.03
N GLY A 252 1.08 36.26 -0.21
CA GLY A 252 1.84 37.49 -0.03
C GLY A 252 2.33 37.77 1.39
N GLN A 253 2.08 36.90 2.37
CA GLN A 253 2.72 36.99 3.68
C GLN A 253 4.14 36.41 3.61
N THR A 254 5.09 37.22 4.12
CA THR A 254 6.50 36.79 4.29
C THR A 254 6.80 36.26 5.70
N ALA A 255 5.83 36.36 6.62
CA ALA A 255 5.94 35.91 7.99
C ALA A 255 5.14 34.63 8.23
N LEU A 256 5.74 33.69 8.94
CA LEU A 256 5.07 32.48 9.40
C LEU A 256 3.86 32.84 10.28
N ALA A 257 2.79 32.07 10.16
CA ALA A 257 1.73 32.11 11.15
C ALA A 257 2.29 31.78 12.54
N ALA A 258 1.82 32.49 13.57
CA ALA A 258 2.25 32.19 14.94
C ALA A 258 1.96 30.73 15.30
N ASP A 259 2.81 30.13 16.13
CA ASP A 259 2.67 28.72 16.56
C ASP A 259 1.26 28.40 17.08
N GLU A 260 0.62 29.35 17.77
CA GLU A 260 -0.74 29.22 18.31
C GLU A 260 -1.78 29.05 17.21
N VAL A 261 -1.65 29.78 16.09
CA VAL A 261 -2.56 29.68 14.94
C VAL A 261 -2.44 28.31 14.27
N VAL A 262 -1.22 27.79 14.13
CA VAL A 262 -0.98 26.45 13.58
C VAL A 262 -1.53 25.38 14.51
N VAL A 263 -1.31 25.51 15.83
CA VAL A 263 -1.87 24.60 16.83
C VAL A 263 -3.39 24.60 16.77
N GLU A 264 -4.03 25.77 16.71
CA GLU A 264 -5.48 25.90 16.57
C GLU A 264 -5.97 25.24 15.30
N ALA A 265 -5.34 25.49 14.14
CA ALA A 265 -5.73 24.89 12.86
C ALA A 265 -5.67 23.35 12.88
N VAL A 266 -4.69 22.77 13.58
CA VAL A 266 -4.59 21.31 13.75
C VAL A 266 -5.64 20.77 14.72
N THR A 267 -5.75 21.37 15.91
CA THR A 267 -6.56 20.81 17.01
C THR A 267 -8.06 21.04 16.85
N THR A 268 -8.47 22.06 16.08
CA THR A 268 -9.88 22.31 15.74
C THR A 268 -10.34 21.61 14.46
N ASP A 269 -9.43 20.94 13.75
CA ASP A 269 -9.84 20.11 12.59
C ASP A 269 -10.80 19.01 13.02
N ALA A 270 -11.93 18.90 12.34
CA ALA A 270 -13.01 17.99 12.71
C ALA A 270 -12.60 16.51 12.71
N ALA A 271 -11.56 16.15 11.94
CA ALA A 271 -11.05 14.79 11.85
C ALA A 271 -9.93 14.50 12.87
N PHE A 272 -9.26 15.52 13.42
CA PHE A 272 -8.11 15.32 14.31
C PHE A 272 -8.45 14.52 15.57
N GLY A 273 -9.55 14.88 16.25
CA GLY A 273 -10.00 14.16 17.45
C GLY A 273 -10.34 12.70 17.15
N LYS A 274 -11.09 12.43 16.08
CA LYS A 274 -11.43 11.07 15.65
C LYS A 274 -10.19 10.26 15.27
N PHE A 275 -9.23 10.89 14.62
CA PHE A 275 -7.95 10.29 14.26
C PHE A 275 -7.14 9.89 15.50
N VAL A 276 -7.03 10.78 16.47
CA VAL A 276 -6.40 10.51 17.77
C VAL A 276 -7.07 9.30 18.46
N ASP A 277 -8.41 9.25 18.49
CA ASP A 277 -9.16 8.15 19.11
C ASP A 277 -8.93 6.81 18.42
N ALA A 278 -8.86 6.79 17.07
CA ALA A 278 -8.50 5.58 16.31
C ALA A 278 -7.07 5.11 16.63
N CYS A 279 -6.12 6.03 16.71
CA CYS A 279 -4.73 5.70 17.06
C CYS A 279 -4.57 5.21 18.51
N ARG A 280 -5.40 5.70 19.45
CA ARG A 280 -5.44 5.15 20.83
C ARG A 280 -5.77 3.67 20.86
N GLY A 281 -6.62 3.19 19.95
CA GLY A 281 -6.87 1.75 19.77
C GLY A 281 -5.60 0.97 19.46
N ILE A 282 -4.77 1.48 18.54
CA ILE A 282 -3.49 0.87 18.16
C ILE A 282 -2.53 0.76 19.35
N PHE A 283 -2.40 1.82 20.16
CA PHE A 283 -1.57 1.76 21.36
C PHE A 283 -2.06 0.74 22.40
N LYS A 284 -3.38 0.60 22.56
CA LYS A 284 -3.95 -0.42 23.45
C LYS A 284 -3.66 -1.83 22.97
N ASP A 285 -3.80 -2.06 21.66
CA ASP A 285 -3.48 -3.36 21.04
C ASP A 285 -1.97 -3.68 21.18
N ALA A 286 -1.10 -2.67 21.03
CA ALA A 286 0.33 -2.81 21.26
C ALA A 286 0.67 -3.16 22.72
N ALA A 287 0.04 -2.49 23.67
CA ALA A 287 0.22 -2.77 25.10
C ALA A 287 -0.31 -4.16 25.49
N ALA A 288 -1.38 -4.64 24.84
CA ALA A 288 -1.92 -5.99 25.00
C ALA A 288 -1.13 -7.07 24.24
N ASN A 289 -0.10 -6.69 23.46
CA ASN A 289 0.68 -7.57 22.59
C ASN A 289 -0.16 -8.34 21.56
N THR A 290 -1.20 -7.71 21.04
CA THR A 290 -2.10 -8.28 20.01
C THR A 290 -1.74 -7.85 18.61
N VAL A 291 -0.80 -6.88 18.46
CA VAL A 291 -0.24 -6.40 17.19
C VAL A 291 1.27 -6.37 17.25
N ASP A 292 1.92 -6.44 16.09
CA ASP A 292 3.36 -6.28 15.95
C ASP A 292 3.78 -4.86 16.34
N ARG A 293 4.69 -4.72 17.30
CA ARG A 293 5.17 -3.43 17.80
C ARG A 293 5.99 -2.65 16.78
N ALA A 294 6.73 -3.34 15.91
CA ALA A 294 7.44 -2.69 14.82
C ALA A 294 6.47 -2.08 13.81
N TRP A 295 5.35 -2.77 13.54
CA TRP A 295 4.28 -2.21 12.73
C TRP A 295 3.64 -0.97 13.38
N VAL A 296 3.48 -0.95 14.72
CA VAL A 296 2.92 0.21 15.43
C VAL A 296 3.80 1.44 15.26
N GLU A 297 5.12 1.29 15.30
CA GLU A 297 6.08 2.38 15.06
C GLU A 297 5.89 2.96 13.65
N GLU A 298 5.80 2.11 12.64
CA GLU A 298 5.56 2.54 11.26
C GLU A 298 4.19 3.18 11.06
N ALA A 299 3.13 2.60 11.64
CA ALA A 299 1.77 3.11 11.49
C ALA A 299 1.58 4.50 12.11
N LEU A 300 2.36 4.83 13.14
CA LEU A 300 2.31 6.10 13.87
C LEU A 300 3.48 7.05 13.51
N SER A 301 4.30 6.68 12.52
CA SER A 301 5.28 7.57 11.88
C SER A 301 4.57 8.39 10.81
N PHE A 302 4.25 9.65 11.12
CA PHE A 302 3.43 10.50 10.25
C PHE A 302 4.20 11.11 9.07
N PRO A 303 3.47 11.58 8.02
CA PRO A 303 4.08 12.19 6.85
C PRO A 303 5.00 13.36 7.22
N GLY A 304 6.22 13.32 6.73
CA GLY A 304 7.18 14.41 6.89
C GLY A 304 7.09 15.46 5.78
N VAL A 305 7.90 16.52 5.91
CA VAL A 305 7.97 17.61 4.92
C VAL A 305 8.16 17.09 3.50
N GLY A 306 9.03 16.11 3.29
CA GLY A 306 9.35 15.57 1.97
C GLY A 306 8.15 14.95 1.23
N SER A 307 7.18 14.36 1.95
CA SER A 307 5.98 13.80 1.34
C SER A 307 4.93 14.87 1.03
N LEU A 308 4.73 15.83 1.94
CA LEU A 308 3.73 16.89 1.77
C LEU A 308 4.06 17.87 0.63
N VAL A 309 5.34 18.23 0.47
CA VAL A 309 5.76 19.16 -0.61
C VAL A 309 5.53 18.62 -2.02
N GLN A 310 5.37 17.30 -2.18
CA GLN A 310 5.07 16.70 -3.49
C GLN A 310 3.63 16.95 -3.93
N GLU A 311 2.72 17.24 -3.01
CA GLU A 311 1.29 17.40 -3.25
C GLU A 311 0.83 18.87 -3.25
N LEU A 312 1.64 19.76 -2.67
CA LEU A 312 1.28 21.17 -2.50
C LEU A 312 1.79 22.06 -3.63
N LYS A 313 0.93 22.99 -4.11
CA LYS A 313 1.27 24.03 -5.08
C LYS A 313 0.40 25.28 -4.82
N PRO A 314 0.99 26.43 -4.46
CA PRO A 314 2.43 26.66 -4.19
C PRO A 314 2.93 25.98 -2.92
N ILE A 315 4.25 25.86 -2.76
CA ILE A 315 4.90 25.28 -1.59
C ILE A 315 5.46 26.42 -0.73
N ASP A 316 5.06 26.46 0.54
CA ASP A 316 5.75 27.20 1.58
C ASP A 316 6.49 26.19 2.49
N PRO A 317 7.80 26.01 2.33
CA PRO A 317 8.55 25.00 3.07
C PRO A 317 8.52 25.23 4.59
N LEU A 318 8.39 26.48 5.01
CA LEU A 318 8.41 26.83 6.43
C LEU A 318 7.06 26.53 7.09
N ALA A 319 5.94 26.83 6.41
CA ALA A 319 4.61 26.46 6.84
C ALA A 319 4.47 24.93 6.93
N VAL A 320 4.91 24.20 5.91
CA VAL A 320 4.90 22.74 5.89
C VAL A 320 5.69 22.18 7.08
N HIS A 321 6.92 22.67 7.31
CA HIS A 321 7.74 22.22 8.43
C HIS A 321 7.06 22.46 9.78
N THR A 322 6.50 23.65 9.97
CA THR A 322 5.84 24.04 11.24
C THR A 322 4.60 23.18 11.48
N VAL A 323 3.76 22.97 10.46
CA VAL A 323 2.56 22.12 10.59
C VAL A 323 2.94 20.68 10.91
N CYS A 324 3.92 20.08 10.23
CA CYS A 324 4.38 18.71 10.53
C CYS A 324 4.82 18.61 12.01
N LYS A 325 5.65 19.57 12.47
CA LYS A 325 6.12 19.60 13.85
C LYS A 325 4.97 19.75 14.85
N LYS A 326 4.06 20.71 14.62
CA LYS A 326 2.93 20.95 15.52
C LYS A 326 1.92 19.82 15.52
N PHE A 327 1.66 19.21 14.39
CA PHE A 327 0.80 18.01 14.31
C PHE A 327 1.34 16.90 15.22
N THR A 328 2.63 16.57 15.10
CA THR A 328 3.27 15.53 15.93
C THR A 328 3.24 15.91 17.41
N GLU A 329 3.53 17.18 17.77
CA GLU A 329 3.46 17.66 19.14
C GLU A 329 2.05 17.57 19.73
N GLN A 330 1.01 17.94 18.99
CA GLN A 330 -0.38 17.87 19.47
C GLN A 330 -0.87 16.42 19.55
N PHE A 331 -0.50 15.57 18.60
CA PHE A 331 -0.78 14.15 18.67
C PHE A 331 -0.15 13.49 19.89
N ALA A 332 1.14 13.75 20.13
CA ALA A 332 1.85 13.23 21.31
C ALA A 332 1.24 13.71 22.64
N LYS A 333 0.78 14.97 22.70
CA LYS A 333 0.05 15.49 23.89
C LYS A 333 -1.29 14.77 24.07
N ALA A 334 -2.02 14.52 22.99
CA ALA A 334 -3.33 13.90 23.04
C ALA A 334 -3.29 12.40 23.40
N CYS A 335 -2.20 11.69 23.07
CA CYS A 335 -1.97 10.27 23.33
C CYS A 335 -0.93 10.00 24.41
N GLY A 336 -0.55 10.98 25.23
CA GLY A 336 0.59 10.90 26.15
C GLY A 336 0.53 9.70 27.10
N ASP A 337 -0.62 9.44 27.69
CA ASP A 337 -0.79 8.33 28.64
C ASP A 337 -0.65 6.98 27.94
N GLU A 338 -1.22 6.82 26.75
CA GLU A 338 -1.14 5.59 25.95
C GLU A 338 0.30 5.34 25.44
N ILE A 339 0.99 6.39 24.99
CA ILE A 339 2.40 6.31 24.56
C ILE A 339 3.27 5.89 25.74
N GLU A 340 3.09 6.49 26.93
CA GLU A 340 3.85 6.13 28.12
C GLU A 340 3.57 4.69 28.55
N ALA A 341 2.32 4.26 28.55
CA ALA A 341 1.94 2.89 28.89
C ALA A 341 2.58 1.87 27.93
N CYS A 342 2.52 2.14 26.63
CA CYS A 342 3.16 1.31 25.60
C CYS A 342 4.68 1.26 25.78
N TYR A 343 5.33 2.40 25.99
CA TYR A 343 6.77 2.48 26.23
C TYR A 343 7.19 1.67 27.45
N ARG A 344 6.51 1.82 28.57
CA ARG A 344 6.80 1.07 29.81
C ARG A 344 6.68 -0.44 29.60
N THR A 345 5.64 -0.89 28.90
CA THR A 345 5.45 -2.32 28.58
C THR A 345 6.60 -2.84 27.71
N CYS A 346 6.96 -2.12 26.65
CA CYS A 346 8.04 -2.50 25.74
C CYS A 346 9.39 -2.55 26.45
N THR A 347 9.73 -1.56 27.28
CA THR A 347 11.02 -1.50 28.00
C THR A 347 11.14 -2.57 29.09
N THR A 348 10.03 -2.90 29.76
CA THR A 348 10.03 -3.97 30.77
C THR A 348 10.27 -5.33 30.12
N GLU A 349 9.76 -5.56 28.91
CA GLU A 349 10.02 -6.81 28.17
C GLU A 349 11.41 -6.85 27.54
N ALA A 350 11.88 -5.73 26.99
CA ALA A 350 13.24 -5.62 26.47
C ALA A 350 14.30 -5.91 27.56
N SER A 351 14.05 -5.52 28.80
CA SER A 351 14.92 -5.85 29.92
C SER A 351 14.97 -7.36 30.23
N LYS A 352 13.94 -8.12 29.86
CA LYS A 352 13.94 -9.60 29.96
C LYS A 352 14.72 -10.26 28.81
N LEU A 353 14.85 -9.57 27.68
CA LEU A 353 15.62 -10.04 26.52
C LEU A 353 17.11 -9.67 26.60
N SER A 354 17.53 -8.87 27.59
CA SER A 354 18.93 -8.43 27.77
C SER A 354 19.90 -9.53 28.24
N THR A 355 19.46 -10.77 28.32
CA THR A 355 20.30 -11.97 28.53
C THR A 355 20.58 -12.71 27.23
N TYR A 356 20.67 -12.02 26.10
CA TYR A 356 21.20 -12.64 24.89
C TYR A 356 22.70 -12.90 25.08
N ALA A 357 23.01 -14.11 25.54
CA ALA A 357 24.36 -14.63 25.47
C ALA A 357 24.62 -15.08 24.03
N VAL A 358 25.57 -14.48 23.37
CA VAL A 358 26.11 -15.02 22.11
C VAL A 358 26.62 -16.40 22.41
N ASP A 359 26.06 -17.42 21.78
CA ASP A 359 26.55 -18.80 21.89
C ASP A 359 27.91 -18.83 21.21
N GLU A 360 28.99 -18.94 22.03
CA GLU A 360 30.36 -18.90 21.55
C GLU A 360 30.73 -20.15 20.71
N ASP A 361 29.83 -21.13 20.62
CA ASP A 361 30.04 -22.38 19.86
C ASP A 361 29.64 -22.27 18.36
N GLN A 362 29.29 -21.08 17.85
CA GLN A 362 28.97 -20.84 16.43
C GLN A 362 30.03 -20.00 15.67
N THR A 363 31.26 -19.93 16.16
CA THR A 363 32.37 -19.31 15.42
C THR A 363 33.24 -20.34 14.72
#